data_8baf8fb97a208676621866127e0c0ae1
#
_entry.id   8baf8fb97a208676621866127e0c0ae1
#
_cell.length_a   1.000
_cell.length_b   1.000
_cell.length_c   1.000
_cell.angle_alpha   90.00
_cell.angle_beta   90.00
_cell.angle_gamma   90.00
#
_symmetry.space_group_name_H-M   'P 1'
#
loop_
_entity.id
_entity.type
_entity.pdbx_description
1 polymer ?
#
loop_
_entity_poly.entity_id
_entity_poly.type
_entity_poly.pdbx_seq_one_letter_code
_entity_poly.pdbx_strand_id
1 'polypeptide(L)'
;SDVYKRQDIGFVDFAGSTIVHSVGGWIALSAVLILGPRIGKYSDANKGKFTGSSFPLAVLGTLILWFGWFGFNGGSNGAMDEAVPLILINTFLAASFGLLTGLGISFALFKKPDPYYVILGPLAGLVAITAGCNSMTSVTSIFVGIIGAVVAIFVNEFLNKFEIDDVVGAVPVHLAAGVWGTIAVGLFSDLEILGTGLTRLEQIKAQFIGIVSILSLIHICRCRRSYACRS
;
A
#
# COMPACT_ATOMS: atom_id res chain seq x y z
N SER A 1 -0.80 -8.58 -23.62
CA SER A 1 -1.03 -7.30 -24.37
C SER A 1 -1.08 -6.08 -23.47
N ASP A 2 -1.61 -6.18 -22.24
CA ASP A 2 -1.77 -5.00 -21.36
C ASP A 2 -0.47 -4.52 -20.69
N VAL A 3 0.51 -5.40 -20.50
CA VAL A 3 1.84 -5.04 -19.97
C VAL A 3 2.58 -4.14 -20.95
N TYR A 4 2.52 -4.45 -22.25
CA TYR A 4 3.14 -3.66 -23.32
C TYR A 4 2.50 -2.27 -23.42
N LYS A 5 1.17 -2.18 -23.40
CA LYS A 5 0.47 -0.88 -23.43
C LYS A 5 0.80 0.03 -22.24
N ARG A 6 1.14 -0.53 -21.09
CA ARG A 6 1.55 0.26 -19.93
C ARG A 6 2.95 0.85 -20.08
N GLN A 7 3.86 0.11 -20.69
CA GLN A 7 5.19 0.62 -21.04
C GLN A 7 5.11 1.74 -22.07
N ASP A 8 4.20 1.62 -23.07
CA ASP A 8 4.00 2.63 -24.11
C ASP A 8 3.53 3.98 -23.56
N ILE A 9 2.80 4.01 -22.42
CA ILE A 9 2.38 5.26 -21.77
C ILE A 9 3.36 5.78 -20.73
N GLY A 10 4.47 5.08 -20.48
CA GLY A 10 5.47 5.45 -19.48
C GLY A 10 5.07 5.19 -18.03
N PHE A 11 4.10 4.28 -17.78
CA PHE A 11 3.73 3.88 -16.42
C PHE A 11 4.84 3.05 -15.77
N VAL A 12 5.27 3.45 -14.58
CA VAL A 12 6.31 2.78 -13.79
C VAL A 12 5.76 2.37 -12.42
N ASP A 13 5.95 1.11 -12.07
CA ASP A 13 5.62 0.53 -10.77
C ASP A 13 6.65 -0.57 -10.46
N PHE A 14 7.80 -0.17 -9.91
CA PHE A 14 9.03 -0.97 -9.85
C PHE A 14 8.83 -2.36 -9.26
N ALA A 15 8.38 -2.44 -8.02
CA ALA A 15 8.13 -3.71 -7.36
C ALA A 15 6.63 -4.01 -7.13
N GLY A 16 5.71 -3.10 -7.51
CA GLY A 16 4.28 -3.40 -7.57
C GLY A 16 3.41 -2.78 -6.48
N SER A 17 3.58 -1.48 -6.16
CA SER A 17 2.64 -0.79 -5.25
C SER A 17 1.19 -0.87 -5.75
N THR A 18 0.95 -0.71 -7.06
CA THR A 18 -0.38 -0.86 -7.64
C THR A 18 -0.59 -2.26 -8.21
N ILE A 19 0.34 -2.76 -9.03
CA ILE A 19 0.17 -4.03 -9.76
C ILE A 19 0.01 -5.23 -8.83
N VAL A 20 0.65 -5.20 -7.66
CA VAL A 20 0.57 -6.27 -6.66
C VAL A 20 -0.33 -5.83 -5.50
N HIS A 21 0.05 -4.75 -4.81
CA HIS A 21 -0.58 -4.39 -3.54
C HIS A 21 -1.96 -3.77 -3.74
N SER A 22 -2.13 -2.77 -4.62
CA SER A 22 -3.47 -2.18 -4.79
C SER A 22 -4.45 -3.17 -5.42
N VAL A 23 -3.98 -4.08 -6.28
CA VAL A 23 -4.81 -5.18 -6.79
C VAL A 23 -5.29 -6.07 -5.65
N GLY A 24 -4.38 -6.50 -4.76
CA GLY A 24 -4.73 -7.31 -3.59
C GLY A 24 -5.69 -6.59 -2.66
N GLY A 25 -5.44 -5.31 -2.37
CA GLY A 25 -6.30 -4.48 -1.54
C GLY A 25 -7.69 -4.23 -2.15
N TRP A 26 -7.79 -4.12 -3.49
CA TRP A 26 -9.08 -4.01 -4.19
C TRP A 26 -9.90 -5.31 -4.11
N ILE A 27 -9.22 -6.45 -4.23
CA ILE A 27 -9.85 -7.77 -4.03
C ILE A 27 -10.34 -7.88 -2.59
N ALA A 28 -9.52 -7.49 -1.61
CA ALA A 28 -9.90 -7.46 -0.20
C ALA A 28 -11.13 -6.57 0.04
N LEU A 29 -11.16 -5.35 -0.50
CA LEU A 29 -12.33 -4.46 -0.40
C LEU A 29 -13.59 -5.13 -0.96
N SER A 30 -13.46 -5.78 -2.11
CA SER A 30 -14.57 -6.51 -2.71
C SER A 30 -15.06 -7.66 -1.83
N ALA A 31 -14.16 -8.37 -1.19
CA ALA A 31 -14.49 -9.47 -0.28
C ALA A 31 -15.20 -8.97 0.97
N VAL A 32 -14.69 -7.95 1.64
CA VAL A 32 -15.31 -7.43 2.87
C VAL A 32 -16.68 -6.80 2.61
N LEU A 33 -16.88 -6.18 1.44
CA LEU A 33 -18.20 -5.65 1.06
C LEU A 33 -19.24 -6.75 0.79
N ILE A 34 -18.81 -7.92 0.28
CA ILE A 34 -19.70 -9.06 0.02
C ILE A 34 -20.02 -9.84 1.30
N LEU A 35 -19.00 -10.06 2.14
CA LEU A 35 -19.14 -10.84 3.39
C LEU A 35 -19.86 -10.05 4.48
N GLY A 36 -19.75 -8.73 4.44
CA GLY A 36 -20.24 -7.85 5.50
C GLY A 36 -19.37 -7.89 6.77
N PRO A 37 -19.72 -7.06 7.76
CA PRO A 37 -18.98 -6.99 9.00
C PRO A 37 -19.17 -8.23 9.87
N ARG A 38 -18.19 -8.54 10.71
CA ARG A 38 -18.29 -9.59 11.74
C ARG A 38 -19.50 -9.33 12.64
N ILE A 39 -20.24 -10.40 12.98
CA ILE A 39 -21.48 -10.32 13.74
C ILE A 39 -21.26 -9.55 15.06
N GLY A 40 -21.98 -8.46 15.23
CA GLY A 40 -21.92 -7.62 16.43
C GLY A 40 -20.73 -6.64 16.52
N LYS A 41 -19.85 -6.56 15.52
CA LYS A 41 -18.67 -5.66 15.55
C LYS A 41 -19.05 -4.21 15.85
N TYR A 42 -20.08 -3.70 15.21
CA TYR A 42 -20.52 -2.31 15.31
C TYR A 42 -21.71 -2.10 16.26
N SER A 43 -22.13 -3.15 17.03
CA SER A 43 -23.16 -3.00 18.03
C SER A 43 -22.63 -2.29 19.28
N ASP A 44 -23.44 -1.44 19.92
CA ASP A 44 -23.06 -0.72 21.13
C ASP A 44 -22.63 -1.64 22.27
N ALA A 45 -23.27 -2.82 22.39
CA ALA A 45 -22.95 -3.83 23.39
C ALA A 45 -21.53 -4.40 23.27
N ASN A 46 -20.91 -4.31 22.08
CA ASN A 46 -19.61 -4.89 21.76
C ASN A 46 -18.53 -3.85 21.46
N LYS A 47 -18.83 -2.58 21.65
CA LYS A 47 -17.88 -1.50 21.39
C LYS A 47 -16.55 -1.73 22.16
N GLY A 48 -15.45 -1.81 21.44
CA GLY A 48 -14.13 -2.08 22.02
C GLY A 48 -13.79 -3.55 22.32
N LYS A 49 -14.70 -4.51 22.09
CA LYS A 49 -14.44 -5.95 22.36
C LYS A 49 -13.75 -6.69 21.21
N PHE A 50 -13.76 -6.12 20.00
CA PHE A 50 -13.12 -6.73 18.84
C PHE A 50 -11.65 -6.34 18.75
N THR A 51 -10.83 -6.95 19.59
CA THR A 51 -9.36 -6.81 19.57
C THR A 51 -8.73 -7.99 18.85
N GLY A 52 -7.48 -7.81 18.37
CA GLY A 52 -6.70 -8.92 17.81
C GLY A 52 -6.44 -10.01 18.86
N SER A 53 -6.37 -11.26 18.43
CA SER A 53 -6.19 -12.42 19.33
C SER A 53 -4.81 -12.43 19.99
N SER A 54 -3.76 -11.96 19.33
CA SER A 54 -2.41 -11.91 19.85
C SER A 54 -1.61 -10.77 19.23
N PHE A 55 -1.43 -9.71 20.00
CA PHE A 55 -0.58 -8.59 19.60
C PHE A 55 0.90 -8.99 19.39
N PRO A 56 1.53 -9.79 20.27
CA PRO A 56 2.91 -10.21 20.03
C PRO A 56 3.10 -10.96 18.71
N LEU A 57 2.16 -11.83 18.33
CA LEU A 57 2.22 -12.53 17.04
C LEU A 57 2.02 -11.59 15.87
N ALA A 58 1.17 -10.59 15.99
CA ALA A 58 0.98 -9.58 14.95
C ALA A 58 2.25 -8.74 14.75
N VAL A 59 2.93 -8.34 15.83
CA VAL A 59 4.23 -7.65 15.76
C VAL A 59 5.29 -8.54 15.11
N LEU A 60 5.38 -9.81 15.52
CA LEU A 60 6.32 -10.76 14.91
C LEU A 60 6.04 -10.92 13.41
N GLY A 61 4.77 -11.06 13.02
CA GLY A 61 4.37 -11.11 11.61
C GLY A 61 4.79 -9.85 10.83
N THR A 62 4.62 -8.68 11.44
CA THR A 62 5.05 -7.40 10.83
C THR A 62 6.57 -7.34 10.63
N LEU A 63 7.35 -7.81 11.61
CA LEU A 63 8.82 -7.87 11.49
C LEU A 63 9.26 -8.86 10.41
N ILE A 64 8.62 -10.02 10.31
CA ILE A 64 8.89 -11.01 9.26
C ILE A 64 8.55 -10.43 7.88
N LEU A 65 7.41 -9.74 7.74
CA LEU A 65 7.03 -9.06 6.50
C LEU A 65 8.03 -7.95 6.14
N TRP A 66 8.46 -7.14 7.11
CA TRP A 66 9.45 -6.11 6.89
C TRP A 66 10.78 -6.69 6.41
N PHE A 67 11.27 -7.74 7.07
CA PHE A 67 12.47 -8.44 6.65
C PHE A 67 12.32 -9.01 5.22
N GLY A 68 11.20 -9.67 4.93
CA GLY A 68 10.89 -10.18 3.60
C GLY A 68 10.81 -9.11 2.52
N TRP A 69 10.46 -7.86 2.91
CA TRP A 69 10.34 -6.74 1.99
C TRP A 69 11.68 -6.27 1.41
N PHE A 70 12.77 -6.47 2.12
CA PHE A 70 14.09 -6.26 1.55
C PHE A 70 14.33 -7.18 0.35
N GLY A 71 13.93 -8.45 0.47
CA GLY A 71 13.96 -9.38 -0.65
C GLY A 71 12.94 -9.03 -1.75
N PHE A 72 11.76 -8.57 -1.37
CA PHE A 72 10.71 -8.18 -2.30
C PHE A 72 11.15 -6.99 -3.18
N ASN A 73 11.61 -5.92 -2.58
CA ASN A 73 12.06 -4.74 -3.31
C ASN A 73 13.45 -4.92 -3.94
N GLY A 74 14.42 -5.44 -3.18
CA GLY A 74 15.78 -5.67 -3.67
C GLY A 74 15.82 -6.73 -4.78
N GLY A 75 15.04 -7.81 -4.64
CA GLY A 75 14.93 -8.84 -5.66
C GLY A 75 14.24 -8.38 -6.95
N SER A 76 13.38 -7.36 -6.88
CA SER A 76 12.75 -6.76 -8.06
C SER A 76 13.73 -6.05 -8.99
N ASN A 77 14.97 -5.77 -8.52
CA ASN A 77 16.04 -5.27 -9.35
C ASN A 77 16.56 -6.29 -10.39
N GLY A 78 16.32 -7.57 -10.15
CA GLY A 78 16.71 -8.65 -11.06
C GLY A 78 18.21 -8.98 -11.08
N ALA A 79 19.06 -8.17 -10.48
CA ALA A 79 20.49 -8.37 -10.34
C ALA A 79 20.99 -7.83 -8.99
N MET A 80 22.09 -8.39 -8.49
CA MET A 80 22.76 -7.91 -7.28
C MET A 80 23.85 -6.92 -7.70
N ASP A 81 23.45 -5.69 -7.94
CA ASP A 81 24.31 -4.60 -8.42
C ASP A 81 24.32 -3.40 -7.47
N GLU A 82 24.92 -2.30 -7.90
CA GLU A 82 25.09 -1.06 -7.12
C GLU A 82 23.77 -0.34 -6.77
N ALA A 83 22.66 -0.66 -7.42
CA ALA A 83 21.34 -0.08 -7.11
C ALA A 83 20.71 -0.71 -5.86
N VAL A 84 21.02 -1.97 -5.56
CA VAL A 84 20.37 -2.71 -4.47
C VAL A 84 20.54 -2.05 -3.11
N PRO A 85 21.73 -1.56 -2.69
CA PRO A 85 21.88 -0.86 -1.41
C PRO A 85 20.92 0.33 -1.24
N LEU A 86 20.74 1.15 -2.27
CA LEU A 86 19.79 2.28 -2.22
C LEU A 86 18.35 1.79 -2.07
N ILE A 87 17.96 0.76 -2.81
CA ILE A 87 16.62 0.14 -2.71
C ILE A 87 16.34 -0.33 -1.28
N LEU A 88 17.31 -0.99 -0.65
CA LEU A 88 17.17 -1.50 0.73
C LEU A 88 17.07 -0.35 1.75
N ILE A 89 17.92 0.69 1.61
CA ILE A 89 17.89 1.88 2.47
C ILE A 89 16.54 2.59 2.34
N ASN A 90 16.07 2.84 1.13
CA ASN A 90 14.79 3.50 0.87
C ASN A 90 13.62 2.70 1.45
N THR A 91 13.64 1.38 1.30
CA THR A 91 12.66 0.48 1.90
C THR A 91 12.65 0.57 3.43
N PHE A 92 13.83 0.55 4.05
CA PHE A 92 13.99 0.67 5.50
C PHE A 92 13.49 2.02 6.03
N LEU A 93 13.87 3.12 5.38
CA LEU A 93 13.49 4.47 5.79
C LEU A 93 11.97 4.69 5.70
N ALA A 94 11.36 4.29 4.59
CA ALA A 94 9.91 4.43 4.42
C ALA A 94 9.13 3.65 5.48
N ALA A 95 9.55 2.44 5.80
CA ALA A 95 8.93 1.64 6.86
C ALA A 95 9.13 2.26 8.25
N SER A 96 10.35 2.70 8.57
CA SER A 96 10.69 3.29 9.87
C SER A 96 9.91 4.58 10.12
N PHE A 97 9.83 5.46 9.14
CA PHE A 97 9.07 6.70 9.27
C PHE A 97 7.56 6.48 9.18
N GLY A 98 7.10 5.45 8.48
CA GLY A 98 5.72 4.96 8.58
C GLY A 98 5.36 4.50 9.99
N LEU A 99 6.25 3.74 10.66
CA LEU A 99 6.11 3.34 12.06
C LEU A 99 6.02 4.55 13.00
N LEU A 100 6.96 5.48 12.87
CA LEU A 100 6.97 6.71 13.69
C LEU A 100 5.71 7.54 13.48
N THR A 101 5.20 7.60 12.25
CA THR A 101 3.95 8.29 11.92
C THR A 101 2.76 7.61 12.58
N GLY A 102 2.63 6.28 12.46
CA GLY A 102 1.56 5.52 13.11
C GLY A 102 1.57 5.68 14.62
N LEU A 103 2.77 5.62 15.23
CA LEU A 103 2.96 5.86 16.65
C LEU A 103 2.57 7.30 17.04
N GLY A 104 3.03 8.31 16.31
CA GLY A 104 2.73 9.72 16.56
C GLY A 104 1.24 10.04 16.46
N ILE A 105 0.56 9.56 15.43
CA ILE A 105 -0.89 9.73 15.27
C ILE A 105 -1.64 9.02 16.39
N SER A 106 -1.23 7.81 16.77
CA SER A 106 -1.80 7.07 17.88
C SER A 106 -1.75 7.86 19.19
N PHE A 107 -0.59 8.44 19.53
CA PHE A 107 -0.46 9.31 20.69
C PHE A 107 -1.30 10.58 20.60
N ALA A 108 -1.40 11.18 19.42
CA ALA A 108 -2.21 12.39 19.22
C ALA A 108 -3.71 12.11 19.45
N LEU A 109 -4.21 10.98 18.98
CA LEU A 109 -5.62 10.61 19.05
C LEU A 109 -6.02 10.01 20.42
N PHE A 110 -5.21 9.08 20.96
CA PHE A 110 -5.60 8.24 22.10
C PHE A 110 -4.79 8.53 23.38
N LYS A 111 -3.79 9.41 23.31
CA LYS A 111 -2.84 9.71 24.41
C LYS A 111 -2.03 8.49 24.89
N LYS A 112 -2.03 7.42 24.13
CA LYS A 112 -1.29 6.17 24.35
C LYS A 112 -1.03 5.48 23.03
N PRO A 113 -0.01 4.60 22.93
CA PRO A 113 0.20 3.79 21.73
C PRO A 113 -1.00 2.90 21.46
N ASP A 114 -1.54 2.95 20.27
CA ASP A 114 -2.50 1.97 19.79
C ASP A 114 -1.74 0.93 18.94
N PRO A 115 -1.76 -0.36 19.36
CA PRO A 115 -1.03 -1.41 18.67
C PRO A 115 -1.37 -1.55 17.19
N TYR A 116 -2.61 -1.28 16.83
CA TYR A 116 -3.07 -1.39 15.45
C TYR A 116 -2.39 -0.36 14.54
N TYR A 117 -2.33 0.93 14.96
CA TYR A 117 -1.66 1.97 14.18
C TYR A 117 -0.15 1.79 14.11
N VAL A 118 0.44 1.26 15.20
CA VAL A 118 1.88 0.96 15.24
C VAL A 118 2.27 -0.13 14.24
N ILE A 119 1.37 -1.08 13.96
CA ILE A 119 1.56 -2.11 12.94
C ILE A 119 1.21 -1.61 11.54
N LEU A 120 0.11 -0.85 11.41
CA LEU A 120 -0.38 -0.33 10.14
C LEU A 120 0.64 0.61 9.47
N GLY A 121 1.28 1.48 10.26
CA GLY A 121 2.20 2.50 9.77
C GLY A 121 3.37 1.96 8.96
N PRO A 122 4.19 1.05 9.48
CA PRO A 122 5.34 0.51 8.75
C PRO A 122 4.92 -0.28 7.51
N LEU A 123 3.86 -1.06 7.58
CA LEU A 123 3.35 -1.80 6.43
C LEU A 123 2.88 -0.87 5.31
N ALA A 124 2.19 0.22 5.66
CA ALA A 124 1.79 1.23 4.68
C ALA A 124 3.00 1.96 4.07
N GLY A 125 4.03 2.25 4.86
CA GLY A 125 5.29 2.81 4.38
C GLY A 125 6.01 1.88 3.40
N LEU A 126 6.07 0.58 3.70
CA LEU A 126 6.64 -0.46 2.84
C LEU A 126 5.90 -0.53 1.50
N VAL A 127 4.58 -0.60 1.53
CA VAL A 127 3.75 -0.63 0.31
C VAL A 127 3.93 0.64 -0.51
N ALA A 128 3.94 1.81 0.12
CA ALA A 128 4.06 3.09 -0.57
C ALA A 128 5.39 3.22 -1.31
N ILE A 129 6.52 2.80 -0.72
CA ILE A 129 7.82 2.94 -1.36
C ILE A 129 8.08 1.91 -2.47
N THR A 130 7.32 0.84 -2.51
CA THR A 130 7.53 -0.31 -3.40
C THR A 130 7.56 0.06 -4.89
N ALA A 131 6.79 1.09 -5.32
CA ALA A 131 6.77 1.52 -6.73
C ALA A 131 8.02 2.28 -7.17
N GLY A 132 8.74 2.94 -6.25
CA GLY A 132 9.81 3.87 -6.60
C GLY A 132 11.06 3.77 -5.74
N CYS A 133 11.25 2.66 -5.00
CA CYS A 133 12.39 2.49 -4.10
C CYS A 133 13.75 2.55 -4.82
N ASN A 134 13.81 2.25 -6.11
CA ASN A 134 14.99 2.30 -6.95
C ASN A 134 15.31 3.69 -7.53
N SER A 135 14.32 4.58 -7.59
CA SER A 135 14.40 5.86 -8.33
C SER A 135 14.16 7.09 -7.47
N MET A 136 13.96 6.91 -6.17
CA MET A 136 13.77 7.99 -5.21
C MET A 136 15.01 8.20 -4.35
N THR A 137 15.22 9.43 -3.87
CA THR A 137 16.24 9.70 -2.86
C THR A 137 15.80 9.18 -1.50
N SER A 138 16.75 8.98 -0.58
CA SER A 138 16.44 8.54 0.79
C SER A 138 15.54 9.55 1.54
N VAL A 139 15.72 10.84 1.27
CA VAL A 139 14.87 11.89 1.86
C VAL A 139 13.42 11.80 1.35
N THR A 140 13.24 11.65 0.05
CA THR A 140 11.88 11.51 -0.53
C THR A 140 11.20 10.22 -0.06
N SER A 141 11.97 9.13 0.13
CA SER A 141 11.45 7.87 0.66
C SER A 141 10.87 8.00 2.07
N ILE A 142 11.49 8.85 2.91
CA ILE A 142 10.95 9.21 4.23
C ILE A 142 9.55 9.84 4.08
N PHE A 143 9.42 10.86 3.23
CA PHE A 143 8.13 11.53 3.01
C PHE A 143 7.07 10.57 2.42
N VAL A 144 7.48 9.70 1.50
CA VAL A 144 6.58 8.69 0.92
C VAL A 144 6.05 7.74 1.99
N GLY A 145 6.91 7.31 2.91
CA GLY A 145 6.53 6.46 4.04
C GLY A 145 5.59 7.16 5.04
N ILE A 146 5.89 8.42 5.40
CA ILE A 146 5.04 9.24 6.28
C ILE A 146 3.63 9.39 5.68
N ILE A 147 3.54 9.85 4.43
CA ILE A 147 2.26 10.10 3.79
C ILE A 147 1.51 8.78 3.55
N GLY A 148 2.21 7.70 3.20
CA GLY A 148 1.62 6.36 3.08
C GLY A 148 0.93 5.91 4.38
N ALA A 149 1.57 6.11 5.53
CA ALA A 149 0.99 5.81 6.83
C ALA A 149 -0.22 6.71 7.16
N VAL A 150 -0.13 8.01 6.88
CA VAL A 150 -1.26 8.95 7.06
C VAL A 150 -2.46 8.53 6.21
N VAL A 151 -2.25 8.24 4.93
CA VAL A 151 -3.29 7.81 4.00
C VAL A 151 -3.94 6.51 4.49
N ALA A 152 -3.14 5.52 4.90
CA ALA A 152 -3.66 4.26 5.40
C ALA A 152 -4.50 4.45 6.67
N ILE A 153 -4.03 5.24 7.64
CA ILE A 153 -4.80 5.53 8.86
C ILE A 153 -6.11 6.24 8.54
N PHE A 154 -6.07 7.24 7.66
CA PHE A 154 -7.28 7.97 7.25
C PHE A 154 -8.31 7.03 6.58
N VAL A 155 -7.85 6.19 5.66
CA VAL A 155 -8.74 5.22 4.98
C VAL A 155 -9.27 4.17 5.95
N ASN A 156 -8.48 3.72 6.92
CA ASN A 156 -8.96 2.83 7.98
C ASN A 156 -10.11 3.44 8.78
N GLU A 157 -9.95 4.70 9.22
CA GLU A 157 -11.00 5.39 9.96
C GLU A 157 -12.24 5.64 9.10
N PHE A 158 -12.04 5.94 7.81
CA PHE A 158 -13.13 6.06 6.85
C PHE A 158 -13.92 4.75 6.71
N LEU A 159 -13.24 3.62 6.53
CA LEU A 159 -13.90 2.30 6.45
C LEU A 159 -14.68 1.98 7.73
N ASN A 160 -14.08 2.21 8.89
CA ASN A 160 -14.75 1.99 10.19
C ASN A 160 -16.00 2.87 10.34
N LYS A 161 -15.96 4.12 9.88
CA LYS A 161 -17.11 5.04 9.90
C LYS A 161 -18.30 4.53 9.05
N PHE A 162 -18.01 3.83 7.97
CA PHE A 162 -19.02 3.22 7.09
C PHE A 162 -19.34 1.76 7.44
N GLU A 163 -18.88 1.30 8.61
CA GLU A 163 -19.08 -0.07 9.10
C GLU A 163 -18.55 -1.16 8.14
N ILE A 164 -17.50 -0.83 7.39
CA ILE A 164 -16.79 -1.76 6.51
C ILE A 164 -15.68 -2.43 7.34
N ASP A 165 -15.86 -3.71 7.69
CA ASP A 165 -14.99 -4.44 8.60
C ASP A 165 -13.78 -5.06 7.89
N ASP A 166 -12.75 -4.28 7.68
CA ASP A 166 -11.44 -4.81 7.25
C ASP A 166 -10.66 -5.29 8.48
N VAL A 167 -10.64 -6.59 8.68
CA VAL A 167 -10.13 -7.24 9.91
C VAL A 167 -8.65 -6.98 10.15
N VAL A 168 -7.86 -6.87 9.08
CA VAL A 168 -6.39 -6.79 9.13
C VAL A 168 -5.81 -5.51 8.54
N GLY A 169 -6.66 -4.59 8.08
CA GLY A 169 -6.19 -3.37 7.44
C GLY A 169 -5.63 -3.58 6.03
N ALA A 170 -6.10 -4.61 5.33
CA ALA A 170 -5.63 -4.92 3.99
C ALA A 170 -5.95 -3.81 2.98
N VAL A 171 -7.14 -3.23 3.06
CA VAL A 171 -7.58 -2.14 2.17
C VAL A 171 -6.76 -0.87 2.39
N PRO A 172 -6.64 -0.32 3.61
CA PRO A 172 -5.86 0.88 3.84
C PRO A 172 -4.38 0.72 3.50
N VAL A 173 -3.77 -0.42 3.86
CA VAL A 173 -2.34 -0.67 3.60
C VAL A 173 -2.08 -0.95 2.12
N HIS A 174 -2.80 -1.90 1.52
CA HIS A 174 -2.44 -2.35 0.19
C HIS A 174 -3.11 -1.53 -0.92
N LEU A 175 -4.41 -1.20 -0.80
CA LEU A 175 -5.07 -0.39 -1.82
C LEU A 175 -4.65 1.08 -1.72
N ALA A 176 -4.87 1.71 -0.57
CA ALA A 176 -4.73 3.15 -0.46
C ALA A 176 -3.25 3.58 -0.46
N ALA A 177 -2.39 2.98 0.37
CA ALA A 177 -0.97 3.31 0.35
C ALA A 177 -0.27 2.84 -0.94
N GLY A 178 -0.78 1.79 -1.61
CA GLY A 178 -0.27 1.36 -2.91
C GLY A 178 -0.56 2.37 -4.02
N VAL A 179 -1.79 2.89 -4.09
CA VAL A 179 -2.16 3.98 -5.02
C VAL A 179 -1.28 5.21 -4.74
N TRP A 180 -1.14 5.59 -3.48
CA TRP A 180 -0.26 6.69 -3.09
C TRP A 180 1.18 6.47 -3.58
N GLY A 181 1.75 5.28 -3.33
CA GLY A 181 3.13 4.96 -3.72
C GLY A 181 3.36 5.08 -5.23
N THR A 182 2.39 4.65 -6.02
CA THR A 182 2.47 4.79 -7.49
C THR A 182 2.34 6.25 -7.94
N ILE A 183 1.50 7.06 -7.30
CA ILE A 183 1.44 8.51 -7.55
C ILE A 183 2.77 9.18 -7.15
N ALA A 184 3.37 8.75 -6.04
CA ALA A 184 4.65 9.27 -5.54
C ALA A 184 5.80 9.07 -6.54
N VAL A 185 5.78 8.02 -7.37
CA VAL A 185 6.73 7.86 -8.49
C VAL A 185 6.67 9.07 -9.43
N GLY A 186 5.49 9.46 -9.84
CA GLY A 186 5.31 10.64 -10.70
C GLY A 186 5.77 11.94 -10.04
N LEU A 187 5.67 12.06 -8.71
CA LEU A 187 6.00 13.27 -7.97
C LEU A 187 7.50 13.36 -7.63
N PHE A 188 8.13 12.26 -7.20
CA PHE A 188 9.41 12.29 -6.49
C PHE A 188 10.54 11.49 -7.15
N SER A 189 10.24 10.55 -8.04
CA SER A 189 11.30 9.75 -8.69
C SER A 189 12.17 10.59 -9.60
N ASP A 190 13.42 10.20 -9.72
CA ASP A 190 14.35 10.74 -10.70
C ASP A 190 13.91 10.29 -12.10
N LEU A 191 13.66 11.27 -13.00
CA LEU A 191 13.16 10.99 -14.36
C LEU A 191 14.21 10.32 -15.24
N GLU A 192 15.50 10.58 -14.99
CA GLU A 192 16.59 9.93 -15.72
C GLU A 192 16.67 8.45 -15.37
N ILE A 193 16.54 8.11 -14.06
CA ILE A 193 16.51 6.71 -13.60
C ILE A 193 15.26 5.99 -14.11
N LEU A 194 14.12 6.67 -14.20
CA LEU A 194 12.90 6.08 -14.75
C LEU A 194 13.03 5.73 -16.24
N GLY A 195 13.84 6.49 -16.99
CA GLY A 195 14.13 6.23 -18.40
C GLY A 195 12.93 6.33 -19.35
N THR A 196 11.84 6.98 -18.92
CA THR A 196 10.61 7.09 -19.70
C THR A 196 10.64 8.18 -20.76
N GLY A 197 11.59 9.13 -20.66
CA GLY A 197 11.66 10.31 -21.52
C GLY A 197 10.54 11.33 -21.31
N LEU A 198 9.68 11.13 -20.32
CA LEU A 198 8.55 12.01 -20.03
C LEU A 198 8.95 13.19 -19.15
N THR A 199 8.25 14.30 -19.31
CA THR A 199 8.31 15.42 -18.35
C THR A 199 7.64 15.03 -17.03
N ARG A 200 7.90 15.78 -15.95
CA ARG A 200 7.29 15.52 -14.63
C ARG A 200 5.77 15.43 -14.69
N LEU A 201 5.11 16.35 -15.42
CA LEU A 201 3.66 16.36 -15.52
C LEU A 201 3.11 15.17 -16.33
N GLU A 202 3.82 14.79 -17.38
CA GLU A 202 3.45 13.61 -18.19
C GLU A 202 3.64 12.32 -17.40
N GLN A 203 4.71 12.23 -16.60
CA GLN A 203 4.92 11.09 -15.71
C GLN A 203 3.79 10.97 -14.68
N ILE A 204 3.36 12.06 -14.05
CA ILE A 204 2.20 12.04 -13.12
C ILE A 204 0.93 11.56 -13.83
N LYS A 205 0.67 12.05 -15.05
CA LYS A 205 -0.48 11.59 -15.85
C LYS A 205 -0.38 10.09 -16.19
N ALA A 206 0.80 9.62 -16.60
CA ALA A 206 1.03 8.21 -16.90
C ALA A 206 0.76 7.31 -15.69
N GLN A 207 1.24 7.72 -14.50
CA GLN A 207 0.96 6.99 -13.25
C GLN A 207 -0.54 6.94 -12.95
N PHE A 208 -1.25 8.05 -13.10
CA PHE A 208 -2.69 8.10 -12.85
C PHE A 208 -3.48 7.21 -13.83
N ILE A 209 -3.17 7.28 -15.12
CA ILE A 209 -3.80 6.45 -16.15
C ILE A 209 -3.51 4.96 -15.87
N GLY A 210 -2.27 4.62 -15.50
CA GLY A 210 -1.90 3.25 -15.17
C GLY A 210 -2.68 2.70 -13.97
N ILE A 211 -2.79 3.48 -12.88
CA ILE A 211 -3.58 3.12 -11.69
C ILE A 211 -5.04 2.83 -12.08
N VAL A 212 -5.68 3.77 -12.77
CA VAL A 212 -7.09 3.63 -13.18
C VAL A 212 -7.28 2.42 -14.09
N SER A 213 -6.36 2.20 -15.03
CA SER A 213 -6.42 1.06 -15.94
C SER A 213 -6.32 -0.27 -15.21
N ILE A 214 -5.40 -0.38 -14.23
CA ILE A 214 -5.22 -1.62 -13.45
C ILE A 214 -6.43 -1.89 -12.58
N LEU A 215 -6.93 -0.89 -11.86
CA LEU A 215 -8.07 -1.06 -10.97
C LEU A 215 -9.38 -1.30 -11.72
N SER A 216 -9.55 -0.72 -12.91
CA SER A 216 -10.75 -0.97 -13.75
C SER A 216 -10.79 -2.39 -14.33
N LEU A 217 -9.63 -2.95 -14.72
CA LEU A 217 -9.54 -4.33 -15.24
C LEU A 217 -10.03 -5.37 -14.22
N ILE A 218 -9.75 -5.16 -12.93
CA ILE A 218 -10.20 -6.07 -11.87
C ILE A 218 -11.72 -6.02 -11.75
N HIS A 219 -12.33 -4.85 -11.93
CA HIS A 219 -13.79 -4.70 -11.91
C HIS A 219 -14.46 -5.46 -13.05
N ILE A 220 -13.88 -5.42 -14.25
CA ILE A 220 -14.36 -6.14 -15.43
C ILE A 220 -14.24 -7.66 -15.25
N CYS A 221 -13.15 -8.15 -14.69
CA CYS A 221 -12.96 -9.58 -14.42
C CYS A 221 -13.97 -10.11 -13.38
N ARG A 222 -14.33 -9.32 -12.38
CA ARG A 222 -15.36 -9.67 -11.39
C ARG A 222 -16.75 -9.80 -12.02
N CYS A 223 -17.14 -8.88 -12.89
CA CYS A 223 -18.44 -8.93 -13.56
C CYS A 223 -18.58 -10.20 -14.44
N ARG A 224 -17.53 -10.63 -15.13
CA ARG A 224 -17.57 -11.86 -15.94
C ARG A 224 -17.77 -13.14 -15.11
N ARG A 225 -17.14 -13.23 -13.91
CA ARG A 225 -17.33 -14.40 -13.03
C ARG A 225 -18.72 -14.48 -12.41
N SER A 226 -19.34 -13.34 -12.08
CA SER A 226 -20.70 -13.36 -11.51
C SER A 226 -21.77 -13.84 -12.49
N TYR A 227 -21.55 -13.69 -13.79
CA TYR A 227 -22.43 -14.26 -14.83
C TYR A 227 -22.18 -15.76 -15.06
N ALA A 228 -20.95 -16.24 -14.95
CA ALA A 228 -20.60 -17.65 -15.13
C ALA A 228 -20.99 -18.56 -13.96
N CYS A 229 -21.25 -18.01 -12.77
CA CYS A 229 -21.73 -18.76 -11.61
C CYS A 229 -23.27 -18.83 -11.50
N ARG A 230 -24.00 -18.22 -12.42
CA ARG A 230 -25.48 -18.24 -12.47
C ARG A 230 -26.04 -19.11 -13.60
N SER A 231 -25.20 -19.74 -14.38
CA SER A 231 -25.54 -20.79 -15.36
C SER A 231 -25.05 -22.16 -14.84
#